data_5fd103dde34d79a7d86fb2ef01842905
#
_entry.id   5fd103dde34d79a7d86fb2ef01842905
#
_cell.length_a   1.000
_cell.length_b   1.000
_cell.length_c   1.000
_cell.angle_alpha   90.00
_cell.angle_beta   90.00
_cell.angle_gamma   90.00
#
_symmetry.space_group_name_H-M   'P 1'
#
loop_
_entity.id
_entity.type
_entity.pdbx_description
1 polymer ?
#
loop_
_entity_poly.entity_id
_entity_poly.type
_entity_poly.pdbx_seq_one_letter_code
_entity_poly.pdbx_strand_id
1 'polypeptide(L)'
;MGFRNIYIENPARLSIKNRQLIISQDQDISIPVDDIDSIVIDSLQCTLTAPTISFLAENQVVLYTCNKQHMPCAVLNPLGNHSRKLIILQNQMGVTKRFKDRAWQKIIRQKVLNQARCLELTSSPNVAELNRLATQVLEGDKSFKESSAAALYFHSLFDTSFNRRHETVHNAALNYGYAIVRGAISRDLCAYGFE
;
A
#
# COMPACT_ATOMS: atom_id res chain seq x y z
N MET A 1 -20.08 -13.15 -1.59
CA MET A 1 -18.67 -12.70 -1.69
C MET A 1 -18.61 -11.34 -1.01
N GLY A 2 -17.79 -11.20 0.01
CA GLY A 2 -17.61 -9.95 0.72
C GLY A 2 -17.09 -8.85 -0.20
N PHE A 3 -17.34 -7.61 0.16
CA PHE A 3 -16.92 -6.43 -0.63
C PHE A 3 -16.21 -5.40 0.25
N ARG A 4 -16.09 -5.68 1.57
CA ARG A 4 -15.45 -4.79 2.53
C ARG A 4 -14.06 -5.29 2.90
N ASN A 5 -13.09 -4.41 2.85
CA ASN A 5 -11.77 -4.60 3.43
C ASN A 5 -11.71 -3.83 4.76
N ILE A 6 -11.42 -4.54 5.84
CA ILE A 6 -11.41 -3.99 7.20
C ILE A 6 -9.96 -3.76 7.64
N TYR A 7 -9.66 -2.59 8.17
CA TYR A 7 -8.34 -2.23 8.70
C TYR A 7 -8.42 -2.00 10.20
N ILE A 8 -7.61 -2.74 10.97
CA ILE A 8 -7.53 -2.65 12.44
C ILE A 8 -6.22 -1.96 12.80
N GLU A 9 -6.27 -0.64 12.92
CA GLU A 9 -5.09 0.20 13.18
C GLU A 9 -4.89 0.46 14.69
N ASN A 10 -5.95 0.36 15.49
CA ASN A 10 -5.92 0.59 16.92
C ASN A 10 -6.02 -0.73 17.70
N PRO A 11 -5.61 -0.77 19.00
CA PRO A 11 -5.83 -1.91 19.86
C PRO A 11 -7.30 -2.35 19.84
N ALA A 12 -7.54 -3.63 19.61
CA ALA A 12 -8.88 -4.17 19.48
C ALA A 12 -8.95 -5.64 19.88
N ARG A 13 -10.11 -6.10 20.32
CA ARG A 13 -10.45 -7.52 20.44
C ARG A 13 -11.44 -7.89 19.36
N LEU A 14 -11.10 -8.87 18.53
CA LEU A 14 -11.98 -9.41 17.50
C LEU A 14 -12.68 -10.67 18.00
N SER A 15 -13.98 -10.72 17.86
CA SER A 15 -14.81 -11.89 18.22
C SER A 15 -15.97 -12.05 17.24
N ILE A 16 -16.60 -13.23 17.24
CA ILE A 16 -17.77 -13.50 16.42
C ILE A 16 -19.00 -13.65 17.33
N LYS A 17 -20.09 -12.97 16.97
CA LYS A 17 -21.39 -13.11 17.60
C LYS A 17 -22.49 -12.98 16.54
N ASN A 18 -23.40 -13.95 16.49
CA ASN A 18 -24.54 -13.95 15.56
C ASN A 18 -24.13 -13.71 14.08
N ARG A 19 -23.08 -14.39 13.60
CA ARG A 19 -22.49 -14.23 12.27
C ARG A 19 -21.97 -12.82 11.98
N GLN A 20 -21.69 -12.03 13.00
CA GLN A 20 -21.11 -10.71 12.88
C GLN A 20 -19.71 -10.69 13.49
N LEU A 21 -18.77 -10.01 12.84
CA LEU A 21 -17.50 -9.64 13.43
C LEU A 21 -17.75 -8.49 14.40
N ILE A 22 -17.41 -8.70 15.65
CA ILE A 22 -17.41 -7.66 16.69
C ILE A 22 -16.00 -7.18 16.89
N ILE A 23 -15.78 -5.90 16.68
CA ILE A 23 -14.51 -5.19 16.91
C ILE A 23 -14.71 -4.39 18.19
N SER A 24 -14.18 -4.90 19.29
CA SER A 24 -14.27 -4.24 20.61
C SER A 24 -13.09 -3.32 20.81
N GLN A 25 -13.38 -2.03 20.91
CA GLN A 25 -12.50 -0.92 21.25
C GLN A 25 -13.19 -0.09 22.34
N ASP A 26 -13.09 1.23 22.32
CA ASP A 26 -13.88 2.12 23.22
C ASP A 26 -15.39 1.96 22.98
N GLN A 27 -15.76 1.65 21.74
CA GLN A 27 -17.13 1.28 21.35
C GLN A 27 -17.08 0.03 20.48
N ASP A 28 -18.07 -0.86 20.65
CA ASP A 28 -18.18 -2.05 19.84
C ASP A 28 -18.71 -1.72 18.44
N ILE A 29 -18.00 -2.17 17.42
CA ILE A 29 -18.43 -2.09 16.01
C ILE A 29 -18.82 -3.50 15.58
N SER A 30 -19.98 -3.64 14.95
CA SER A 30 -20.50 -4.92 14.46
C SER A 30 -20.63 -4.91 12.95
N ILE A 31 -20.04 -5.89 12.27
CA ILE A 31 -20.02 -6.01 10.80
C ILE A 31 -20.45 -7.43 10.42
N PRO A 32 -21.46 -7.61 9.54
CA PRO A 32 -21.80 -8.93 9.01
C PRO A 32 -20.59 -9.58 8.33
N VAL A 33 -20.27 -10.83 8.70
CA VAL A 33 -19.08 -11.52 8.15
C VAL A 33 -19.24 -11.76 6.65
N ASP A 34 -20.47 -11.94 6.17
CA ASP A 34 -20.77 -12.13 4.74
C ASP A 34 -20.40 -10.91 3.87
N ASP A 35 -20.27 -9.73 4.47
CA ASP A 35 -19.86 -8.49 3.80
C ASP A 35 -18.33 -8.36 3.70
N ILE A 36 -17.56 -9.12 4.48
CA ILE A 36 -16.12 -8.94 4.64
C ILE A 36 -15.37 -9.78 3.60
N ASP A 37 -14.50 -9.16 2.80
CA ASP A 37 -13.58 -9.82 1.89
C ASP A 37 -12.23 -10.09 2.57
N SER A 38 -11.68 -9.10 3.26
CA SER A 38 -10.43 -9.23 3.99
C SER A 38 -10.38 -8.42 5.27
N ILE A 39 -9.49 -8.81 6.19
CA ILE A 39 -9.16 -8.08 7.42
C ILE A 39 -7.64 -7.87 7.44
N VAL A 40 -7.20 -6.64 7.58
CA VAL A 40 -5.79 -6.29 7.78
C VAL A 40 -5.60 -5.83 9.23
N ILE A 41 -4.82 -6.58 9.99
CA ILE A 41 -4.47 -6.26 11.37
C ILE A 41 -3.13 -5.54 11.38
N ASP A 42 -3.17 -4.24 11.55
CA ASP A 42 -1.98 -3.38 11.63
C ASP A 42 -1.56 -3.13 13.08
N SER A 43 -2.51 -3.15 14.01
CA SER A 43 -2.23 -3.04 15.44
C SER A 43 -1.60 -4.29 16.02
N LEU A 44 -0.44 -4.16 16.65
CA LEU A 44 0.23 -5.24 17.38
C LEU A 44 -0.48 -5.63 18.69
N GLN A 45 -1.46 -4.86 19.13
CA GLN A 45 -2.25 -5.10 20.34
C GLN A 45 -3.65 -5.63 20.00
N CYS A 46 -3.82 -6.19 18.80
CA CYS A 46 -5.06 -6.85 18.42
C CYS A 46 -5.08 -8.30 18.92
N THR A 47 -6.22 -8.73 19.47
CA THR A 47 -6.40 -10.10 19.94
C THR A 47 -7.58 -10.78 19.25
N LEU A 48 -7.42 -12.08 18.93
CA LEU A 48 -8.46 -12.95 18.43
C LEU A 48 -8.27 -14.37 18.96
N THR A 49 -9.35 -15.13 18.96
CA THR A 49 -9.34 -16.53 19.40
C THR A 49 -9.35 -17.49 18.22
N ALA A 50 -8.89 -18.73 18.41
CA ALA A 50 -8.94 -19.76 17.38
C ALA A 50 -10.36 -19.97 16.80
N PRO A 51 -11.46 -19.99 17.58
CA PRO A 51 -12.81 -20.05 17.02
C PRO A 51 -13.15 -18.85 16.11
N THR A 52 -12.69 -17.64 16.45
CA THR A 52 -12.87 -16.45 15.58
C THR A 52 -12.16 -16.65 14.26
N ILE A 53 -10.90 -17.12 14.28
CA ILE A 53 -10.11 -17.40 13.10
C ILE A 53 -10.77 -18.46 12.22
N SER A 54 -11.20 -19.58 12.81
CA SER A 54 -11.88 -20.67 12.09
C SER A 54 -13.14 -20.18 11.40
N PHE A 55 -13.99 -19.42 12.12
CA PHE A 55 -15.22 -18.90 11.56
C PHE A 55 -14.98 -17.93 10.39
N LEU A 56 -13.99 -17.05 10.50
CA LEU A 56 -13.61 -16.14 9.41
C LEU A 56 -13.13 -16.94 8.18
N ALA A 57 -12.27 -17.95 8.38
CA ALA A 57 -11.76 -18.79 7.30
C ALA A 57 -12.87 -19.61 6.62
N GLU A 58 -13.82 -20.19 7.39
CA GLU A 58 -14.97 -20.90 6.85
C GLU A 58 -15.86 -20.01 5.98
N ASN A 59 -15.94 -18.70 6.29
CA ASN A 59 -16.66 -17.71 5.50
C ASN A 59 -15.78 -17.01 4.46
N GLN A 60 -14.61 -17.58 4.11
CA GLN A 60 -13.72 -17.12 3.03
C GLN A 60 -13.10 -15.74 3.28
N VAL A 61 -13.05 -15.26 4.52
CA VAL A 61 -12.39 -14.02 4.89
C VAL A 61 -10.88 -14.25 4.99
N VAL A 62 -10.10 -13.47 4.25
CA VAL A 62 -8.63 -13.48 4.31
C VAL A 62 -8.15 -12.55 5.41
N LEU A 63 -7.20 -12.98 6.23
CA LEU A 63 -6.67 -12.18 7.32
C LEU A 63 -5.17 -11.94 7.14
N TYR A 64 -4.78 -10.67 7.13
CA TYR A 64 -3.39 -10.24 7.05
C TYR A 64 -2.93 -9.67 8.39
N THR A 65 -1.67 -9.86 8.74
CA THR A 65 -1.05 -9.17 9.87
C THR A 65 0.15 -8.35 9.43
N CYS A 66 0.41 -7.24 10.13
CA CYS A 66 1.53 -6.35 9.85
C CYS A 66 2.60 -6.45 10.92
N ASN A 67 3.83 -6.12 10.55
CA ASN A 67 4.96 -6.00 11.46
C ASN A 67 5.05 -4.59 12.09
N LYS A 68 6.08 -4.35 12.92
CA LYS A 68 6.34 -3.04 13.58
C LYS A 68 6.58 -1.88 12.60
N GLN A 69 6.87 -2.17 11.33
CA GLN A 69 7.05 -1.19 10.26
C GLN A 69 5.75 -0.97 9.46
N HIS A 70 4.61 -1.47 9.97
CA HIS A 70 3.30 -1.39 9.31
C HIS A 70 3.26 -2.05 7.92
N MET A 71 4.12 -3.05 7.71
CA MET A 71 4.17 -3.83 6.47
C MET A 71 3.50 -5.19 6.68
N PRO A 72 2.65 -5.65 5.77
CA PRO A 72 2.10 -7.00 5.81
C PRO A 72 3.23 -8.02 5.87
N CYS A 73 3.17 -8.95 6.84
CA CYS A 73 4.22 -9.94 7.07
C CYS A 73 3.69 -11.38 7.13
N ALA A 74 2.39 -11.57 7.30
CA ALA A 74 1.78 -12.89 7.25
C ALA A 74 0.34 -12.81 6.75
N VAL A 75 -0.15 -13.92 6.20
CA VAL A 75 -1.51 -14.09 5.74
C VAL A 75 -2.08 -15.43 6.20
N LEU A 76 -3.32 -15.39 6.67
CA LEU A 76 -4.12 -16.57 6.90
C LEU A 76 -5.16 -16.69 5.78
N ASN A 77 -4.98 -17.69 4.93
CA ASN A 77 -5.89 -18.00 3.83
C ASN A 77 -6.83 -19.14 4.21
N PRO A 78 -8.11 -19.07 3.86
CA PRO A 78 -9.01 -20.21 3.90
C PRO A 78 -8.46 -21.38 3.06
N LEU A 79 -8.47 -22.60 3.60
CA LEU A 79 -7.98 -23.79 2.91
C LEU A 79 -8.97 -24.35 1.87
N GLY A 80 -10.22 -23.97 1.94
CA GLY A 80 -11.27 -24.46 1.04
C GLY A 80 -11.65 -23.44 -0.02
N ASN A 81 -11.58 -23.86 -1.26
CA ASN A 81 -12.07 -23.18 -2.47
C ASN A 81 -11.15 -22.16 -3.16
N HIS A 82 -11.36 -22.11 -4.47
CA HIS A 82 -10.74 -21.20 -5.44
C HIS A 82 -11.00 -19.74 -5.06
N SER A 83 -10.21 -19.21 -4.17
CA SER A 83 -10.31 -17.82 -3.74
C SER A 83 -9.97 -16.93 -4.94
N ARG A 84 -10.63 -15.78 -5.04
CA ARG A 84 -10.27 -14.69 -5.96
C ARG A 84 -8.77 -14.41 -5.94
N LYS A 85 -8.12 -14.61 -4.79
CA LYS A 85 -6.68 -14.46 -4.61
C LYS A 85 -5.87 -15.41 -5.51
N LEU A 86 -6.27 -16.68 -5.65
CA LEU A 86 -5.58 -17.61 -6.56
C LEU A 86 -5.64 -17.13 -8.01
N ILE A 87 -6.78 -16.63 -8.45
CA ILE A 87 -6.95 -16.08 -9.81
C ILE A 87 -6.06 -14.83 -9.99
N ILE A 88 -6.02 -13.94 -8.99
CA ILE A 88 -5.17 -12.75 -9.02
C ILE A 88 -3.70 -13.15 -9.07
N LEU A 89 -3.27 -14.10 -8.24
CA LEU A 89 -1.90 -14.61 -8.24
C LEU A 89 -1.51 -15.25 -9.58
N GLN A 90 -2.38 -16.09 -10.15
CA GLN A 90 -2.16 -16.66 -11.47
C GLN A 90 -2.05 -15.58 -12.55
N ASN A 91 -2.91 -14.56 -12.50
CA ASN A 91 -2.81 -13.42 -13.39
C ASN A 91 -1.51 -12.63 -13.21
N GLN A 92 -1.06 -12.42 -11.96
CA GLN A 92 0.24 -11.76 -11.68
C GLN A 92 1.42 -12.56 -12.26
N MET A 93 1.39 -13.90 -12.12
CA MET A 93 2.43 -14.77 -12.70
C MET A 93 2.41 -14.75 -14.24
N GLY A 94 1.23 -14.64 -14.84
CA GLY A 94 1.03 -14.59 -16.29
C GLY A 94 1.33 -13.23 -16.93
N VAL A 95 1.60 -12.18 -16.15
CA VAL A 95 1.82 -10.84 -16.68
C VAL A 95 3.11 -10.76 -17.50
N THR A 96 2.98 -10.33 -18.77
CA THR A 96 4.10 -10.20 -19.68
C THR A 96 5.07 -9.08 -19.25
N LYS A 97 6.35 -9.22 -19.62
CA LYS A 97 7.36 -8.16 -19.40
C LYS A 97 6.91 -6.82 -19.97
N ARG A 98 6.36 -6.81 -21.18
CA ARG A 98 5.87 -5.58 -21.83
C ARG A 98 4.75 -4.89 -21.01
N PHE A 99 3.86 -5.66 -20.41
CA PHE A 99 2.83 -5.09 -19.53
C PHE A 99 3.48 -4.45 -18.28
N LYS A 100 4.43 -5.14 -17.66
CA LYS A 100 5.18 -4.62 -16.50
C LYS A 100 5.90 -3.32 -16.85
N ASP A 101 6.61 -3.29 -17.98
CA ASP A 101 7.34 -2.11 -18.45
C ASP A 101 6.40 -0.91 -18.71
N ARG A 102 5.22 -1.16 -19.27
CA ARG A 102 4.17 -0.12 -19.47
C ARG A 102 3.52 0.35 -18.17
N ALA A 103 3.24 -0.57 -17.26
CA ALA A 103 2.72 -0.22 -15.94
C ALA A 103 3.74 0.65 -15.18
N TRP A 104 5.00 0.25 -15.20
CA TRP A 104 6.10 1.01 -14.62
C TRP A 104 6.23 2.41 -15.23
N GLN A 105 6.18 2.53 -16.56
CA GLN A 105 6.17 3.82 -17.24
C GLN A 105 5.06 4.75 -16.73
N LYS A 106 3.83 4.22 -16.56
CA LYS A 106 2.70 5.01 -16.04
C LYS A 106 2.96 5.49 -14.61
N ILE A 107 3.48 4.61 -13.76
CA ILE A 107 3.80 4.93 -12.36
C ILE A 107 4.86 6.03 -12.30
N ILE A 108 5.96 5.88 -13.04
CA ILE A 108 7.04 6.88 -13.06
C ILE A 108 6.57 8.21 -13.64
N ARG A 109 5.80 8.20 -14.73
CA ARG A 109 5.21 9.42 -15.27
C ARG A 109 4.37 10.15 -14.23
N GLN A 110 3.47 9.44 -13.57
CA GLN A 110 2.60 10.05 -12.55
C GLN A 110 3.41 10.55 -11.36
N LYS A 111 4.43 9.82 -10.93
CA LYS A 111 5.35 10.25 -9.87
C LYS A 111 6.02 11.59 -10.23
N VAL A 112 6.56 11.72 -11.44
CA VAL A 112 7.22 12.96 -11.89
C VAL A 112 6.22 14.11 -12.01
N LEU A 113 5.01 13.86 -12.51
CA LEU A 113 3.94 14.87 -12.54
C LEU A 113 3.53 15.34 -11.13
N ASN A 114 3.45 14.42 -10.17
CA ASN A 114 3.17 14.77 -8.78
C ASN A 114 4.31 15.59 -8.16
N GLN A 115 5.56 15.32 -8.51
CA GLN A 115 6.71 16.14 -8.11
C GLN A 115 6.62 17.55 -8.72
N ALA A 116 6.27 17.67 -9.99
CA ALA A 116 6.05 18.96 -10.64
C ALA A 116 4.90 19.75 -9.94
N ARG A 117 3.81 19.07 -9.61
CA ARG A 117 2.70 19.67 -8.87
C ARG A 117 3.11 20.12 -7.47
N CYS A 118 3.96 19.37 -6.79
CA CYS A 118 4.50 19.79 -5.49
C CYS A 118 5.33 21.06 -5.61
N LEU A 119 6.23 21.15 -6.59
CA LEU A 119 6.99 22.38 -6.84
C LEU A 119 6.11 23.57 -7.16
N GLU A 120 5.04 23.37 -7.94
CA GLU A 120 4.06 24.42 -8.23
C GLU A 120 3.38 24.94 -6.96
N LEU A 121 2.92 24.03 -6.09
CA LEU A 121 2.26 24.37 -4.82
C LEU A 121 3.19 25.07 -3.83
N THR A 122 4.50 24.79 -3.90
CA THR A 122 5.51 25.42 -3.04
C THR A 122 6.16 26.64 -3.71
N SER A 123 5.69 27.07 -4.88
CA SER A 123 6.27 28.16 -5.67
C SER A 123 7.77 27.97 -5.95
N SER A 124 8.20 26.71 -6.08
CA SER A 124 9.59 26.32 -6.36
C SER A 124 9.89 26.31 -7.86
N PRO A 125 11.14 26.46 -8.28
CA PRO A 125 11.53 26.50 -9.69
C PRO A 125 11.40 25.13 -10.38
N ASN A 126 11.60 25.10 -11.72
CA ASN A 126 11.75 23.89 -12.55
C ASN A 126 10.48 23.04 -12.76
N VAL A 127 9.28 23.56 -12.51
CA VAL A 127 8.00 22.88 -12.79
C VAL A 127 7.89 22.45 -14.25
N ALA A 128 8.20 23.34 -15.19
CA ALA A 128 8.12 23.05 -16.63
C ALA A 128 9.09 21.95 -17.05
N GLU A 129 10.29 21.91 -16.46
CA GLU A 129 11.30 20.91 -16.77
C GLU A 129 10.89 19.52 -16.26
N LEU A 130 10.30 19.41 -15.05
CA LEU A 130 9.75 18.15 -14.56
C LEU A 130 8.60 17.66 -15.45
N ASN A 131 7.70 18.54 -15.89
CA ASN A 131 6.64 18.18 -16.82
C ASN A 131 7.23 17.66 -18.15
N ARG A 132 8.29 18.27 -18.66
CA ARG A 132 9.00 17.79 -19.85
C ARG A 132 9.63 16.41 -19.61
N LEU A 133 10.29 16.19 -18.49
CA LEU A 133 10.87 14.88 -18.14
C LEU A 133 9.80 13.79 -18.06
N ALA A 134 8.62 14.09 -17.52
CA ALA A 134 7.50 13.15 -17.46
C ALA A 134 7.08 12.64 -18.86
N THR A 135 7.10 13.50 -19.88
CA THR A 135 6.77 13.09 -21.26
C THR A 135 7.82 12.18 -21.88
N GLN A 136 9.07 12.23 -21.41
CA GLN A 136 10.20 11.49 -21.92
C GLN A 136 10.41 10.11 -21.27
N VAL A 137 9.60 9.74 -20.28
CA VAL A 137 9.66 8.42 -19.64
C VAL A 137 9.28 7.35 -20.65
N LEU A 138 10.18 6.44 -20.97
CA LEU A 138 9.97 5.29 -21.85
C LEU A 138 9.44 4.06 -21.09
N GLU A 139 8.97 3.05 -21.83
CA GLU A 139 8.59 1.75 -21.24
C GLU A 139 9.76 1.18 -20.41
N GLY A 140 9.50 0.83 -19.13
CA GLY A 140 10.51 0.35 -18.19
C GLY A 140 11.52 1.39 -17.70
N ASP A 141 11.28 2.69 -17.94
CA ASP A 141 12.19 3.81 -17.62
C ASP A 141 13.65 3.61 -18.04
N LYS A 142 13.87 3.03 -19.22
CA LYS A 142 15.19 2.70 -19.76
C LYS A 142 16.17 3.88 -19.84
N SER A 143 15.66 5.09 -19.81
CA SER A 143 16.45 6.33 -19.84
C SER A 143 16.66 6.95 -18.46
N PHE A 144 16.32 6.25 -17.38
CA PHE A 144 16.49 6.69 -15.99
C PHE A 144 15.92 8.09 -15.69
N LYS A 145 14.76 8.40 -16.29
CA LYS A 145 14.10 9.70 -16.10
C LYS A 145 13.60 9.89 -14.68
N GLU A 146 13.25 8.79 -13.98
CA GLU A 146 12.92 8.83 -12.55
C GLU A 146 14.06 9.43 -11.73
N SER A 147 15.29 8.94 -11.94
CA SER A 147 16.46 9.42 -11.20
C SER A 147 16.77 10.88 -11.50
N SER A 148 16.71 11.27 -12.80
CA SER A 148 16.94 12.66 -13.22
C SER A 148 15.89 13.61 -12.63
N ALA A 149 14.62 13.21 -12.68
CA ALA A 149 13.52 13.99 -12.11
C ALA A 149 13.62 14.10 -10.58
N ALA A 150 14.00 13.02 -9.89
CA ALA A 150 14.17 13.05 -8.43
C ALA A 150 15.29 14.01 -8.00
N ALA A 151 16.44 14.01 -8.70
CA ALA A 151 17.52 14.93 -8.41
C ALA A 151 17.06 16.39 -8.61
N LEU A 152 16.46 16.69 -9.75
CA LEU A 152 15.92 18.03 -10.04
C LEU A 152 14.86 18.47 -9.02
N TYR A 153 13.93 17.59 -8.67
CA TYR A 153 12.88 17.85 -7.71
C TYR A 153 13.43 18.25 -6.33
N PHE A 154 14.33 17.43 -5.78
CA PHE A 154 14.87 17.70 -4.44
C PHE A 154 15.75 18.94 -4.41
N HIS A 155 16.55 19.20 -5.45
CA HIS A 155 17.33 20.43 -5.55
C HIS A 155 16.45 21.67 -5.71
N SER A 156 15.29 21.54 -6.36
CA SER A 156 14.34 22.65 -6.51
C SER A 156 13.54 22.92 -5.25
N LEU A 157 13.23 21.86 -4.49
CA LEU A 157 12.40 21.95 -3.28
C LEU A 157 13.18 22.45 -2.06
N PHE A 158 14.43 22.03 -1.91
CA PHE A 158 15.30 22.40 -0.79
C PHE A 158 16.41 23.36 -1.25
N ASP A 159 17.47 22.84 -1.80
CA ASP A 159 18.60 23.58 -2.41
C ASP A 159 19.52 22.63 -3.20
N THR A 160 20.49 23.19 -3.93
CA THR A 160 21.42 22.40 -4.76
C THR A 160 22.40 21.53 -3.95
N SER A 161 22.58 21.79 -2.66
CA SER A 161 23.43 21.00 -1.75
C SER A 161 22.69 19.81 -1.16
N PHE A 162 21.37 19.76 -1.29
CA PHE A 162 20.54 18.71 -0.70
C PHE A 162 20.86 17.34 -1.29
N ASN A 163 21.16 16.38 -0.42
CA ASN A 163 21.43 15.01 -0.80
C ASN A 163 20.58 14.03 0.02
N ARG A 164 19.78 13.20 -0.66
CA ARG A 164 18.92 12.20 -0.05
C ARG A 164 19.65 11.12 0.78
N ARG A 165 20.97 11.00 0.61
CA ARG A 165 21.80 10.02 1.34
C ARG A 165 22.38 10.56 2.65
N HIS A 166 22.31 11.86 2.88
CA HIS A 166 22.84 12.47 4.12
C HIS A 166 21.84 12.28 5.27
N GLU A 167 22.37 12.07 6.47
CA GLU A 167 21.57 12.01 7.70
C GLU A 167 21.20 13.43 8.15
N THR A 168 20.03 13.89 7.73
CA THR A 168 19.47 15.20 8.06
C THR A 168 18.04 15.05 8.58
N VAL A 169 17.56 16.03 9.33
CA VAL A 169 16.17 16.08 9.83
C VAL A 169 15.18 16.00 8.66
N HIS A 170 15.46 16.69 7.55
CA HIS A 170 14.62 16.63 6.35
C HIS A 170 14.53 15.21 5.76
N ASN A 171 15.68 14.53 5.67
CA ASN A 171 15.71 13.15 5.17
C ASN A 171 15.04 12.17 6.14
N ALA A 172 15.17 12.36 7.44
CA ALA A 172 14.46 11.56 8.43
C ALA A 172 12.94 11.73 8.31
N ALA A 173 12.45 12.97 8.20
CA ALA A 173 11.03 13.27 7.99
C ALA A 173 10.49 12.68 6.67
N LEU A 174 11.23 12.82 5.58
CA LEU A 174 10.89 12.22 4.28
C LEU A 174 10.84 10.69 4.36
N ASN A 175 11.82 10.05 5.00
CA ASN A 175 11.87 8.60 5.16
C ASN A 175 10.67 8.10 5.98
N TYR A 176 10.33 8.81 7.05
CA TYR A 176 9.15 8.50 7.87
C TYR A 176 7.86 8.60 7.05
N GLY A 177 7.64 9.70 6.34
CA GLY A 177 6.47 9.87 5.47
C GLY A 177 6.37 8.81 4.38
N TYR A 178 7.48 8.50 3.71
CA TYR A 178 7.52 7.41 2.72
C TYR A 178 7.23 6.04 3.32
N ALA A 179 7.67 5.77 4.54
CA ALA A 179 7.37 4.49 5.21
C ALA A 179 5.87 4.34 5.48
N ILE A 180 5.20 5.41 5.95
CA ILE A 180 3.75 5.42 6.18
C ILE A 180 2.99 5.15 4.87
N VAL A 181 3.28 5.92 3.82
CA VAL A 181 2.60 5.78 2.51
C VAL A 181 2.84 4.39 1.91
N ARG A 182 4.07 3.89 1.98
CA ARG A 182 4.42 2.54 1.51
C ARG A 182 3.63 1.47 2.27
N GLY A 183 3.54 1.59 3.60
CA GLY A 183 2.76 0.68 4.44
C GLY A 183 1.28 0.67 4.04
N ALA A 184 0.67 1.84 3.86
CA ALA A 184 -0.72 1.96 3.43
C ALA A 184 -0.96 1.29 2.07
N ILE A 185 -0.17 1.62 1.06
CA ILE A 185 -0.28 1.02 -0.29
C ILE A 185 -0.06 -0.50 -0.23
N SER A 186 0.91 -0.98 0.55
CA SER A 186 1.19 -2.41 0.68
C SER A 186 0.01 -3.16 1.30
N ARG A 187 -0.61 -2.61 2.35
CA ARG A 187 -1.81 -3.19 2.96
C ARG A 187 -2.97 -3.26 1.97
N ASP A 188 -3.21 -2.18 1.22
CA ASP A 188 -4.26 -2.16 0.19
C ASP A 188 -4.01 -3.22 -0.89
N LEU A 189 -2.79 -3.32 -1.41
CA LEU A 189 -2.44 -4.32 -2.41
C LEU A 189 -2.67 -5.74 -1.88
N CYS A 190 -2.22 -6.04 -0.65
CA CYS A 190 -2.45 -7.34 -0.02
C CYS A 190 -3.95 -7.61 0.17
N ALA A 191 -4.73 -6.62 0.64
CA ALA A 191 -6.18 -6.77 0.82
C ALA A 191 -6.92 -7.11 -0.49
N TYR A 192 -6.40 -6.63 -1.62
CA TYR A 192 -6.89 -6.99 -2.96
C TYR A 192 -6.27 -8.28 -3.54
N GLY A 193 -5.42 -8.99 -2.78
CA GLY A 193 -4.83 -10.28 -3.15
C GLY A 193 -3.56 -10.19 -3.99
N PHE A 194 -2.91 -9.03 -4.04
CA PHE A 194 -1.58 -8.90 -4.63
C PHE A 194 -0.49 -9.38 -3.67
N GLU A 195 0.57 -10.01 -4.19
CA GLU A 195 1.73 -10.53 -3.45
C GLU A 195 3.05 -10.06 -4.07
#